data_d2f2261649a6d4f76c68c4e0674c993c
#
_entry.id   d2f2261649a6d4f76c68c4e0674c993c
#
_cell.length_a   1.000
_cell.length_b   1.000
_cell.length_c   1.000
_cell.angle_alpha   90.00
_cell.angle_beta   90.00
_cell.angle_gamma   90.00
#
_symmetry.space_group_name_H-M   'P 1'
#
loop_
_entity.id
_entity.type
_entity.pdbx_description
1 polymer ?
#
loop_
_entity_poly.entity_id
_entity_poly.type
_entity_poly.pdbx_seq_one_letter_code
_entity_poly.pdbx_strand_id
1 'polypeptide(L)'
;PRELFTECYGKRISLDEDVTRNMAKIVDYVRMDENGLSLRNAIIEKYILISNKKELGDRIIDILRYVSRYVSERRNDIWYIIFQCLLKEDILENRLKLKKNDIKRIYFSVKKEYEAISYYWLQLGLYEQKVNDFVASYNYLEMSASIRPNSYKIQHALARNYLRHANYVMDYNEAKELFAEGEARMKNLIESKEFYKEKAKPFSINSYILEKIRYIQKFNIDPDKKEL
;
A
#
# COMPACT_ATOMS: atom_id res chain seq x y z
N PRO A 1 3.89 18.21 -12.13
CA PRO A 1 4.80 18.36 -13.26
C PRO A 1 5.90 19.40 -13.05
N ARG A 2 5.90 20.55 -13.74
CA ARG A 2 6.99 21.56 -13.59
C ARG A 2 7.10 22.14 -12.18
N GLU A 3 5.99 22.43 -11.53
CA GLU A 3 5.93 22.97 -10.17
C GLU A 3 6.47 21.98 -9.14
N LEU A 4 6.11 20.71 -9.27
CA LEU A 4 6.60 19.63 -8.40
C LEU A 4 8.12 19.51 -8.47
N PHE A 5 8.69 19.59 -9.66
CA PHE A 5 10.14 19.51 -9.87
C PHE A 5 10.86 20.72 -9.30
N THR A 6 10.29 21.93 -9.48
CA THR A 6 10.88 23.21 -9.06
C THR A 6 10.91 23.36 -7.54
N GLU A 7 9.85 22.97 -6.83
CA GLU A 7 9.77 23.10 -5.37
C GLU A 7 10.47 21.95 -4.62
N CYS A 8 10.43 20.71 -5.10
CA CYS A 8 11.15 19.60 -4.49
C CYS A 8 12.67 19.81 -4.48
N TYR A 9 13.22 20.56 -5.43
CA TYR A 9 14.66 20.82 -5.53
C TYR A 9 15.09 22.20 -5.04
N GLY A 10 14.16 23.03 -4.52
CA GLY A 10 14.47 24.30 -3.86
C GLY A 10 15.16 25.37 -4.72
N LYS A 11 15.32 25.13 -6.01
CA LYS A 11 15.86 26.07 -6.99
C LYS A 11 14.82 26.24 -8.08
N ARG A 12 14.42 27.49 -8.35
CA ARG A 12 13.97 27.82 -9.71
C ARG A 12 15.07 27.28 -10.62
N ILE A 13 14.76 26.20 -11.33
CA ILE A 13 15.55 25.85 -12.49
C ILE A 13 15.25 26.98 -13.46
N SER A 14 16.02 28.08 -13.36
CA SER A 14 16.22 28.89 -14.54
C SER A 14 16.63 27.85 -15.58
N LEU A 15 15.99 27.86 -16.74
CA LEU A 15 16.43 27.04 -17.86
C LEU A 15 17.81 27.56 -18.25
N ASP A 16 18.79 27.24 -17.42
CA ASP A 16 20.18 27.45 -17.66
C ASP A 16 20.51 26.67 -18.93
N GLU A 17 21.36 27.22 -19.76
CA GLU A 17 21.79 26.58 -21.02
C GLU A 17 22.29 25.16 -20.78
N ASP A 18 22.89 24.87 -19.62
CA ASP A 18 23.37 23.55 -19.22
C ASP A 18 22.21 22.55 -18.95
N VAL A 19 21.12 22.98 -18.36
CA VAL A 19 19.94 22.14 -18.17
C VAL A 19 19.28 21.84 -19.51
N THR A 20 19.17 22.85 -20.39
CA THR A 20 18.61 22.69 -21.74
C THR A 20 19.51 21.77 -22.58
N ARG A 21 20.83 21.92 -22.50
CA ARG A 21 21.79 21.06 -23.19
C ARG A 21 21.77 19.62 -22.66
N ASN A 22 21.66 19.43 -21.36
CA ASN A 22 21.53 18.10 -20.76
C ASN A 22 20.17 17.46 -21.03
N MET A 23 19.10 18.23 -21.06
CA MET A 23 17.78 17.75 -21.49
C MET A 23 17.78 17.34 -22.97
N ALA A 24 18.48 18.06 -23.83
CA ALA A 24 18.63 17.67 -25.24
C ALA A 24 19.30 16.30 -25.41
N LYS A 25 20.25 15.94 -24.52
CA LYS A 25 20.90 14.63 -24.52
C LYS A 25 20.00 13.48 -24.11
N ILE A 26 18.94 13.76 -23.33
CA ILE A 26 18.00 12.74 -22.85
C ILE A 26 16.67 12.73 -23.59
N VAL A 27 16.45 13.66 -24.52
CA VAL A 27 15.22 13.78 -25.34
C VAL A 27 14.84 12.47 -26.02
N ASP A 28 15.83 11.70 -26.47
CA ASP A 28 15.59 10.40 -27.12
C ASP A 28 15.05 9.35 -26.14
N TYR A 29 15.25 9.54 -24.85
CA TYR A 29 14.84 8.62 -23.78
C TYR A 29 13.60 9.09 -23.02
N VAL A 30 13.19 10.33 -23.21
CA VAL A 30 12.08 10.95 -22.49
C VAL A 30 10.94 11.25 -23.45
N ARG A 31 9.73 10.90 -23.09
CA ARG A 31 8.50 11.31 -23.76
C ARG A 31 7.78 12.33 -22.89
N MET A 32 7.37 13.41 -23.52
CA MET A 32 6.52 14.43 -22.91
C MET A 32 5.12 14.30 -23.50
N ASP A 33 4.13 14.11 -22.67
CA ASP A 33 2.71 14.09 -23.05
C ASP A 33 1.90 14.99 -22.09
N GLU A 34 0.61 15.06 -22.29
CA GLU A 34 -0.32 15.84 -21.45
C GLU A 34 -0.32 15.44 -19.97
N ASN A 35 0.16 14.22 -19.64
CA ASN A 35 0.27 13.70 -18.29
C ASN A 35 1.65 13.97 -17.65
N GLY A 36 2.62 14.50 -18.41
CA GLY A 36 3.95 14.86 -17.93
C GLY A 36 5.09 14.18 -18.67
N LEU A 37 6.21 14.01 -17.96
CA LEU A 37 7.42 13.37 -18.49
C LEU A 37 7.41 11.89 -18.16
N SER A 38 7.61 11.02 -19.17
CA SER A 38 7.81 9.58 -19.01
C SER A 38 9.05 9.12 -19.76
N LEU A 39 9.69 8.05 -19.30
CA LEU A 39 10.78 7.45 -20.04
C LEU A 39 10.25 6.58 -21.18
N ARG A 40 10.84 6.74 -22.39
CA ARG A 40 10.41 6.00 -23.59
C ARG A 40 10.73 4.51 -23.51
N ASN A 41 11.66 4.13 -22.63
CA ASN A 41 12.12 2.75 -22.53
C ASN A 41 12.03 2.26 -21.09
N ALA A 42 11.15 1.30 -20.84
CA ALA A 42 10.95 0.68 -19.52
C ALA A 42 12.22 0.01 -18.96
N ILE A 43 13.18 -0.40 -19.82
CA ILE A 43 14.45 -0.98 -19.38
C ILE A 43 15.35 0.10 -18.80
N ILE A 44 15.40 1.29 -19.45
CA ILE A 44 16.17 2.45 -18.97
C ILE A 44 15.58 2.97 -17.68
N GLU A 45 14.23 3.09 -17.60
CA GLU A 45 13.51 3.46 -16.38
C GLU A 45 13.90 2.51 -15.24
N LYS A 46 13.82 1.21 -15.47
CA LYS A 46 14.18 0.19 -14.49
C LYS A 46 15.66 0.27 -14.09
N TYR A 47 16.56 0.54 -15.03
CA TYR A 47 17.98 0.69 -14.75
C TYR A 47 18.29 1.91 -13.90
N ILE A 48 17.70 3.07 -14.22
CA ILE A 48 17.85 4.31 -13.45
C ILE A 48 17.33 4.12 -12.01
N LEU A 49 16.14 3.51 -11.86
CA LEU A 49 15.56 3.23 -10.55
C LEU A 49 16.42 2.27 -9.73
N ILE A 50 17.01 1.25 -10.36
CA ILE A 50 17.87 0.28 -9.68
C ILE A 50 19.22 0.90 -9.30
N SER A 51 19.80 1.72 -10.15
CA SER A 51 21.13 2.33 -9.92
C SER A 51 21.12 3.36 -8.78
N ASN A 52 20.00 4.02 -8.58
CA ASN A 52 19.87 5.10 -7.57
C ASN A 52 19.07 4.67 -6.32
N LYS A 53 19.02 3.38 -6.01
CA LYS A 53 18.20 2.85 -4.89
C LYS A 53 18.48 3.50 -3.55
N LYS A 54 19.73 3.87 -3.24
CA LYS A 54 20.10 4.46 -1.95
C LYS A 54 19.42 5.80 -1.72
N GLU A 55 19.26 6.59 -2.77
CA GLU A 55 18.62 7.91 -2.72
C GLU A 55 17.11 7.87 -2.99
N LEU A 56 16.63 6.79 -3.62
CA LEU A 56 15.24 6.68 -4.06
C LEU A 56 14.25 6.82 -2.89
N GLY A 57 14.57 6.24 -1.73
CA GLY A 57 13.75 6.36 -0.54
C GLY A 57 13.62 7.80 -0.06
N ASP A 58 14.71 8.56 -0.06
CA ASP A 58 14.73 9.97 0.33
C ASP A 58 13.92 10.82 -0.65
N ARG A 59 14.08 10.57 -1.95
CA ARG A 59 13.29 11.26 -2.98
C ARG A 59 11.79 11.00 -2.84
N ILE A 60 11.40 9.76 -2.53
CA ILE A 60 9.98 9.43 -2.28
C ILE A 60 9.46 10.20 -1.06
N ILE A 61 10.24 10.30 0.02
CA ILE A 61 9.88 11.05 1.21
C ILE A 61 9.69 12.53 0.86
N ASP A 62 10.62 13.13 0.12
CA ASP A 62 10.54 14.55 -0.29
C ASP A 62 9.29 14.81 -1.15
N ILE A 63 9.03 13.95 -2.13
CA ILE A 63 7.82 14.05 -2.97
C ILE A 63 6.56 13.91 -2.12
N LEU A 64 6.50 12.94 -1.21
CA LEU A 64 5.35 12.76 -0.34
C LEU A 64 5.11 13.97 0.56
N ARG A 65 6.16 14.55 1.16
CA ARG A 65 6.04 15.79 1.96
C ARG A 65 5.55 16.98 1.13
N TYR A 66 6.00 17.08 -0.11
CA TYR A 66 5.49 18.12 -1.00
C TYR A 66 4.00 17.89 -1.33
N VAL A 67 3.66 16.67 -1.74
CA VAL A 67 2.30 16.28 -2.12
C VAL A 67 1.31 16.45 -0.97
N SER A 68 1.73 16.27 0.28
CA SER A 68 0.86 16.39 1.46
C SER A 68 0.14 17.73 1.58
N ARG A 69 0.74 18.80 1.04
CA ARG A 69 0.15 20.15 1.04
C ARG A 69 -1.10 20.28 0.16
N TYR A 70 -1.25 19.37 -0.81
CA TYR A 70 -2.30 19.43 -1.83
C TYR A 70 -3.23 18.24 -1.81
N VAL A 71 -2.89 17.19 -1.03
CA VAL A 71 -3.70 15.98 -0.95
C VAL A 71 -5.06 16.28 -0.33
N SER A 72 -6.11 16.05 -1.10
CA SER A 72 -7.47 15.97 -0.61
C SER A 72 -8.01 14.56 -0.92
N GLU A 73 -8.83 13.98 -0.04
CA GLU A 73 -9.41 12.66 -0.28
C GLU A 73 -10.48 12.65 -1.41
N ARG A 74 -10.43 13.63 -2.31
CA ARG A 74 -11.33 13.68 -3.47
C ARG A 74 -10.88 12.66 -4.51
N ARG A 75 -11.80 11.83 -4.94
CA ARG A 75 -11.57 10.93 -6.10
C ARG A 75 -11.20 11.80 -7.31
N ASN A 76 -10.19 11.41 -8.06
CA ASN A 76 -9.63 12.09 -9.25
C ASN A 76 -8.72 13.30 -8.98
N ASP A 77 -8.39 13.59 -7.73
CA ASP A 77 -7.33 14.54 -7.46
C ASP A 77 -5.97 13.91 -7.82
N ILE A 78 -5.23 14.55 -8.69
CA ILE A 78 -3.91 14.06 -9.15
C ILE A 78 -2.94 13.87 -7.96
N TRP A 79 -3.01 14.76 -6.97
CA TRP A 79 -2.16 14.69 -5.79
C TRP A 79 -2.49 13.47 -4.93
N TYR A 80 -3.78 13.15 -4.83
CA TYR A 80 -4.23 11.94 -4.13
C TYR A 80 -3.82 10.67 -4.88
N ILE A 81 -3.85 10.68 -6.21
CA ILE A 81 -3.38 9.57 -7.04
C ILE A 81 -1.87 9.36 -6.86
N ILE A 82 -1.07 10.43 -6.89
CA ILE A 82 0.39 10.35 -6.67
C ILE A 82 0.68 9.80 -5.27
N PHE A 83 0.01 10.33 -4.25
CA PHE A 83 0.11 9.84 -2.88
C PHE A 83 -0.22 8.34 -2.77
N GLN A 84 -1.32 7.90 -3.36
CA GLN A 84 -1.70 6.49 -3.36
C GLN A 84 -0.67 5.61 -4.06
N CYS A 85 -0.14 6.05 -5.19
CA CYS A 85 0.88 5.30 -5.93
C CYS A 85 2.19 5.17 -5.14
N LEU A 86 2.64 6.25 -4.50
CA LEU A 86 3.92 6.27 -3.79
C LEU A 86 3.88 5.56 -2.43
N LEU A 87 2.70 5.39 -1.83
CA LEU A 87 2.54 4.64 -0.57
C LEU A 87 2.08 3.20 -0.77
N LYS A 88 1.72 2.81 -1.98
CA LYS A 88 1.29 1.44 -2.22
C LYS A 88 2.46 0.46 -2.01
N GLU A 89 2.30 -0.47 -1.05
CA GLU A 89 3.36 -1.38 -0.64
C GLU A 89 3.91 -2.23 -1.80
N ASP A 90 3.01 -2.66 -2.69
CA ASP A 90 3.38 -3.43 -3.89
C ASP A 90 4.28 -2.64 -4.85
N ILE A 91 4.07 -1.34 -4.97
CA ILE A 91 4.92 -0.47 -5.79
C ILE A 91 6.29 -0.32 -5.14
N LEU A 92 6.34 -0.04 -3.84
CA LEU A 92 7.60 0.16 -3.12
C LEU A 92 8.47 -1.10 -3.15
N GLU A 93 7.88 -2.27 -2.90
CA GLU A 93 8.63 -3.53 -2.83
C GLU A 93 8.84 -4.17 -4.20
N ASN A 94 7.77 -4.38 -4.98
CA ASN A 94 7.85 -5.19 -6.19
C ASN A 94 8.31 -4.41 -7.41
N ARG A 95 7.92 -3.13 -7.55
CA ARG A 95 8.34 -2.32 -8.68
C ARG A 95 9.63 -1.58 -8.42
N LEU A 96 9.73 -0.87 -7.30
CA LEU A 96 10.90 -0.07 -6.95
C LEU A 96 12.00 -0.91 -6.29
N LYS A 97 11.69 -2.15 -5.87
CA LYS A 97 12.64 -3.08 -5.24
C LYS A 97 13.34 -2.49 -4.01
N LEU A 98 12.61 -1.69 -3.23
CA LEU A 98 13.12 -1.14 -1.99
C LEU A 98 13.23 -2.24 -0.93
N LYS A 99 14.22 -2.10 -0.05
CA LYS A 99 14.38 -2.99 1.10
C LYS A 99 13.31 -2.70 2.17
N LYS A 100 12.99 -3.70 2.97
CA LYS A 100 12.00 -3.57 4.06
C LYS A 100 12.26 -2.37 4.98
N ASN A 101 13.51 -2.13 5.36
CA ASN A 101 13.88 -1.00 6.20
C ASN A 101 13.64 0.35 5.52
N ASP A 102 13.89 0.46 4.22
CA ASP A 102 13.64 1.69 3.47
C ASP A 102 12.14 1.96 3.35
N ILE A 103 11.33 0.92 3.11
CA ILE A 103 9.87 1.02 3.06
C ILE A 103 9.33 1.50 4.42
N LYS A 104 9.78 0.86 5.50
CA LYS A 104 9.39 1.25 6.87
C LYS A 104 9.81 2.70 7.17
N ARG A 105 11.02 3.09 6.79
CA ARG A 105 11.52 4.47 6.92
C ARG A 105 10.64 5.47 6.15
N ILE A 106 10.21 5.16 4.93
CA ILE A 106 9.32 6.03 4.15
C ILE A 106 8.01 6.26 4.93
N TYR A 107 7.33 5.20 5.35
CA TYR A 107 6.08 5.36 6.11
C TYR A 107 6.26 6.23 7.35
N PHE A 108 7.25 5.94 8.19
CA PHE A 108 7.44 6.70 9.44
C PHE A 108 7.89 8.14 9.22
N SER A 109 8.65 8.41 8.15
CA SER A 109 9.12 9.77 7.84
C SER A 109 8.02 10.72 7.40
N VAL A 110 6.88 10.20 6.93
CA VAL A 110 5.74 11.01 6.45
C VAL A 110 4.49 10.84 7.31
N LYS A 111 4.62 10.23 8.49
CA LYS A 111 3.49 9.94 9.38
C LYS A 111 2.69 11.19 9.74
N LYS A 112 3.38 12.25 10.16
CA LYS A 112 2.73 13.49 10.61
C LYS A 112 1.89 14.15 9.52
N GLU A 113 2.37 14.07 8.27
CA GLU A 113 1.71 14.65 7.12
C GLU A 113 0.43 13.90 6.73
N TYR A 114 0.34 12.60 7.06
CA TYR A 114 -0.71 11.72 6.54
C TYR A 114 -1.54 10.99 7.60
N GLU A 115 -1.28 11.21 8.89
CA GLU A 115 -1.99 10.49 9.98
C GLU A 115 -3.50 10.72 10.01
N ALA A 116 -3.99 11.82 9.42
CA ALA A 116 -5.42 12.08 9.28
C ALA A 116 -6.06 11.35 8.08
N ILE A 117 -5.27 10.67 7.24
CA ILE A 117 -5.73 10.03 6.02
C ILE A 117 -5.82 8.51 6.21
N SER A 118 -7.02 7.97 6.11
CA SER A 118 -7.29 6.54 6.28
C SER A 118 -6.43 5.65 5.38
N TYR A 119 -6.21 6.04 4.13
CA TYR A 119 -5.40 5.26 3.18
C TYR A 119 -3.95 5.07 3.62
N TYR A 120 -3.37 6.04 4.32
CA TYR A 120 -2.01 5.92 4.86
C TYR A 120 -1.92 4.75 5.84
N TRP A 121 -2.82 4.70 6.82
CA TRP A 121 -2.86 3.63 7.82
C TRP A 121 -3.20 2.27 7.20
N LEU A 122 -4.10 2.25 6.20
CA LEU A 122 -4.40 1.03 5.46
C LEU A 122 -3.14 0.45 4.81
N GLN A 123 -2.34 1.28 4.11
CA GLN A 123 -1.14 0.79 3.43
C GLN A 123 -0.06 0.34 4.42
N LEU A 124 0.12 1.08 5.51
CA LEU A 124 1.05 0.68 6.57
C LEU A 124 0.63 -0.63 7.23
N GLY A 125 -0.67 -0.81 7.52
CA GLY A 125 -1.20 -2.05 8.05
C GLY A 125 -1.03 -3.25 7.08
N LEU A 126 -1.27 -3.05 5.79
CA LEU A 126 -1.04 -4.07 4.77
C LEU A 126 0.46 -4.44 4.65
N TYR A 127 1.34 -3.45 4.78
CA TYR A 127 2.78 -3.69 4.80
C TYR A 127 3.19 -4.55 6.02
N GLU A 128 2.77 -4.20 7.24
CA GLU A 128 3.09 -4.98 8.44
C GLU A 128 2.49 -6.40 8.36
N GLN A 129 1.27 -6.55 7.81
CA GLN A 129 0.69 -7.87 7.55
C GLN A 129 1.57 -8.72 6.61
N LYS A 130 2.19 -8.11 5.63
CA LYS A 130 3.06 -8.79 4.66
C LYS A 130 4.38 -9.23 5.27
N VAL A 131 4.89 -8.48 6.24
CA VAL A 131 6.11 -8.86 6.97
C VAL A 131 5.84 -9.73 8.19
N ASN A 132 4.59 -10.16 8.38
CA ASN A 132 4.07 -11.01 9.45
C ASN A 132 4.09 -10.35 10.85
N ASP A 133 4.10 -9.02 10.92
CA ASP A 133 3.83 -8.29 12.16
C ASP A 133 2.32 -8.03 12.27
N PHE A 134 1.57 -9.08 12.64
CA PHE A 134 0.11 -9.04 12.66
C PHE A 134 -0.45 -8.13 13.75
N VAL A 135 0.27 -7.95 14.85
CA VAL A 135 -0.13 -7.05 15.94
C VAL A 135 0.00 -5.60 15.51
N ALA A 136 1.13 -5.21 14.94
CA ALA A 136 1.30 -3.86 14.39
C ALA A 136 0.32 -3.61 13.23
N SER A 137 0.12 -4.60 12.37
CA SER A 137 -0.86 -4.53 11.28
C SER A 137 -2.27 -4.24 11.82
N TYR A 138 -2.72 -4.97 12.83
CA TYR A 138 -4.02 -4.76 13.45
C TYR A 138 -4.18 -3.32 13.95
N ASN A 139 -3.21 -2.82 14.72
CA ASN A 139 -3.26 -1.47 15.26
C ASN A 139 -3.38 -0.40 14.16
N TYR A 140 -2.63 -0.53 13.08
CA TYR A 140 -2.70 0.43 11.96
C TYR A 140 -4.00 0.30 11.17
N LEU A 141 -4.51 -0.91 10.98
CA LEU A 141 -5.79 -1.12 10.31
C LEU A 141 -6.96 -0.58 11.15
N GLU A 142 -6.92 -0.69 12.48
CA GLU A 142 -7.91 -0.06 13.38
C GLU A 142 -7.83 1.48 13.31
N MET A 143 -6.63 2.07 13.24
CA MET A 143 -6.49 3.51 12.98
C MET A 143 -7.11 3.90 11.63
N SER A 144 -6.93 3.08 10.61
CA SER A 144 -7.59 3.29 9.32
C SER A 144 -9.12 3.21 9.42
N ALA A 145 -9.62 2.23 10.18
CA ALA A 145 -11.05 2.02 10.40
C ALA A 145 -11.69 3.13 11.24
N SER A 146 -10.97 3.69 12.23
CA SER A 146 -11.47 4.81 13.02
C SER A 146 -11.75 6.06 12.17
N ILE A 147 -10.97 6.26 11.10
CA ILE A 147 -11.17 7.37 10.14
C ILE A 147 -12.27 7.04 9.13
N ARG A 148 -12.34 5.78 8.67
CA ARG A 148 -13.30 5.30 7.65
C ARG A 148 -13.90 3.95 8.02
N PRO A 149 -14.84 3.90 8.97
CA PRO A 149 -15.38 2.64 9.50
C PRO A 149 -16.10 1.80 8.44
N ASN A 150 -16.80 2.43 7.51
CA ASN A 150 -17.61 1.76 6.49
C ASN A 150 -16.83 1.51 5.18
N SER A 151 -15.51 1.43 5.25
CA SER A 151 -14.70 1.07 4.07
C SER A 151 -14.57 -0.44 3.93
N TYR A 152 -15.18 -1.01 2.88
CA TYR A 152 -15.04 -2.43 2.57
C TYR A 152 -13.60 -2.93 2.54
N LYS A 153 -12.68 -2.14 1.95
CA LYS A 153 -11.25 -2.51 1.84
C LYS A 153 -10.58 -2.63 3.20
N ILE A 154 -10.92 -1.73 4.13
CA ILE A 154 -10.36 -1.73 5.49
C ILE A 154 -10.92 -2.90 6.28
N GLN A 155 -12.24 -3.10 6.25
CA GLN A 155 -12.88 -4.23 6.94
C GLN A 155 -12.37 -5.57 6.42
N HIS A 156 -12.19 -5.69 5.10
CA HIS A 156 -11.56 -6.87 4.50
C HIS A 156 -10.10 -7.07 4.99
N ALA A 157 -9.30 -5.99 5.05
CA ALA A 157 -7.92 -6.08 5.52
C ALA A 157 -7.84 -6.52 6.98
N LEU A 158 -8.73 -6.02 7.85
CA LEU A 158 -8.85 -6.43 9.25
C LEU A 158 -9.21 -7.93 9.37
N ALA A 159 -10.28 -8.36 8.70
CA ALA A 159 -10.70 -9.75 8.73
C ALA A 159 -9.58 -10.69 8.25
N ARG A 160 -8.91 -10.32 7.15
CA ARG A 160 -7.77 -11.07 6.62
C ARG A 160 -6.58 -11.10 7.57
N ASN A 161 -6.36 -10.02 8.33
CA ASN A 161 -5.27 -9.97 9.30
C ASN A 161 -5.44 -11.06 10.38
N TYR A 162 -6.62 -11.21 10.94
CA TYR A 162 -6.93 -12.26 11.91
C TYR A 162 -6.74 -13.67 11.32
N LEU A 163 -7.30 -13.93 10.13
CA LEU A 163 -7.18 -15.23 9.45
C LEU A 163 -5.72 -15.59 9.16
N ARG A 164 -4.92 -14.63 8.72
CA ARG A 164 -3.49 -14.84 8.46
C ARG A 164 -2.69 -15.02 9.75
N HIS A 165 -3.01 -14.26 10.79
CA HIS A 165 -2.39 -14.43 12.10
C HIS A 165 -2.65 -15.81 12.67
N ALA A 166 -3.88 -16.31 12.59
CA ALA A 166 -4.24 -17.68 12.97
C ALA A 166 -3.40 -18.74 12.24
N ASN A 167 -3.14 -18.51 10.96
CA ASN A 167 -2.27 -19.38 10.16
C ASN A 167 -0.78 -19.25 10.51
N TYR A 168 -0.39 -18.21 11.22
CA TYR A 168 1.01 -17.97 11.58
C TYR A 168 1.36 -18.52 12.98
N VAL A 169 0.52 -18.33 13.98
CA VAL A 169 0.76 -18.79 15.37
C VAL A 169 0.74 -20.32 15.46
N MET A 170 1.59 -20.87 16.33
CA MET A 170 1.75 -22.32 16.46
C MET A 170 0.79 -22.94 17.48
N ASP A 171 0.36 -22.18 18.48
CA ASP A 171 -0.61 -22.64 19.47
C ASP A 171 -2.01 -22.77 18.84
N TYR A 172 -2.63 -23.94 19.01
CA TYR A 172 -3.91 -24.24 18.41
C TYR A 172 -5.05 -23.41 19.03
N ASN A 173 -5.03 -23.20 20.35
CA ASN A 173 -6.11 -22.48 21.02
C ASN A 173 -6.10 -21.00 20.63
N GLU A 174 -4.90 -20.39 20.62
CA GLU A 174 -4.73 -19.02 20.12
C GLU A 174 -5.15 -18.92 18.64
N ALA A 175 -4.72 -19.84 17.81
CA ALA A 175 -5.06 -19.88 16.41
C ALA A 175 -6.59 -20.02 16.19
N LYS A 176 -7.25 -20.84 17.03
CA LYS A 176 -8.72 -21.05 16.95
C LYS A 176 -9.49 -19.78 17.28
N GLU A 177 -9.08 -19.04 18.31
CA GLU A 177 -9.71 -17.77 18.69
C GLU A 177 -9.53 -16.71 17.59
N LEU A 178 -8.30 -16.57 17.09
CA LEU A 178 -7.99 -15.64 15.99
C LEU A 178 -8.75 -16.01 14.71
N PHE A 179 -8.84 -17.30 14.39
CA PHE A 179 -9.56 -17.75 13.20
C PHE A 179 -11.06 -17.49 13.32
N ALA A 180 -11.67 -17.77 14.46
CA ALA A 180 -13.10 -17.52 14.70
C ALA A 180 -13.46 -16.04 14.55
N GLU A 181 -12.63 -15.15 15.11
CA GLU A 181 -12.82 -13.69 14.96
C GLU A 181 -12.69 -13.27 13.49
N GLY A 182 -11.65 -13.72 12.81
CA GLY A 182 -11.43 -13.41 11.39
C GLY A 182 -12.54 -13.95 10.49
N GLU A 183 -13.03 -15.16 10.77
CA GLU A 183 -14.15 -15.79 10.04
C GLU A 183 -15.44 -15.00 10.24
N ALA A 184 -15.79 -14.66 11.48
CA ALA A 184 -16.99 -13.89 11.80
C ALA A 184 -16.99 -12.54 11.06
N ARG A 185 -15.89 -11.80 11.11
CA ARG A 185 -15.72 -10.53 10.38
C ARG A 185 -15.84 -10.72 8.87
N MET A 186 -15.23 -11.77 8.33
CA MET A 186 -15.28 -12.03 6.88
C MET A 186 -16.66 -12.44 6.40
N LYS A 187 -17.38 -13.28 7.16
CA LYS A 187 -18.77 -13.65 6.87
C LYS A 187 -19.69 -12.43 6.90
N ASN A 188 -19.60 -11.61 7.94
CA ASN A 188 -20.35 -10.36 8.04
C ASN A 188 -20.12 -9.45 6.83
N LEU A 189 -18.87 -9.33 6.37
CA LEU A 189 -18.51 -8.52 5.23
C LEU A 189 -19.12 -9.07 3.91
N ILE A 190 -19.10 -10.39 3.72
CA ILE A 190 -19.63 -11.06 2.53
C ILE A 190 -21.16 -10.98 2.49
N GLU A 191 -21.82 -11.17 3.64
CA GLU A 191 -23.28 -11.22 3.76
C GLU A 191 -23.92 -9.84 3.86
N SER A 192 -23.15 -8.81 4.25
CA SER A 192 -23.68 -7.47 4.46
C SER A 192 -24.36 -6.90 3.22
N LYS A 193 -25.58 -6.37 3.43
CA LYS A 193 -26.32 -5.62 2.41
C LYS A 193 -25.70 -4.26 2.11
N GLU A 194 -24.99 -3.67 3.07
CA GLU A 194 -24.28 -2.40 2.90
C GLU A 194 -23.24 -2.48 1.77
N PHE A 195 -22.56 -3.62 1.67
CA PHE A 195 -21.54 -3.87 0.66
C PHE A 195 -22.05 -4.67 -0.57
N TYR A 196 -23.37 -4.75 -0.76
CA TYR A 196 -23.94 -5.57 -1.84
C TYR A 196 -23.43 -5.21 -3.24
N LYS A 197 -23.16 -3.94 -3.49
CA LYS A 197 -22.66 -3.43 -4.78
C LYS A 197 -21.12 -3.48 -4.92
N GLU A 198 -20.42 -3.93 -3.90
CA GLU A 198 -18.95 -3.95 -3.96
C GLU A 198 -18.44 -5.06 -4.88
N LYS A 199 -17.79 -4.64 -5.97
CA LYS A 199 -17.16 -5.54 -6.95
C LYS A 199 -16.03 -6.40 -6.34
N ALA A 200 -15.59 -6.09 -5.14
CA ALA A 200 -14.53 -6.78 -4.43
C ALA A 200 -15.00 -8.01 -3.62
N LYS A 201 -16.30 -8.26 -3.48
CA LYS A 201 -16.82 -9.44 -2.75
C LYS A 201 -16.24 -10.78 -3.23
N PRO A 202 -16.14 -11.08 -4.53
CA PRO A 202 -15.51 -12.32 -4.98
C PRO A 202 -14.06 -12.48 -4.50
N PHE A 203 -13.31 -11.37 -4.40
CA PHE A 203 -11.96 -11.38 -3.87
C PHE A 203 -11.94 -11.75 -2.38
N SER A 204 -12.89 -11.25 -1.60
CA SER A 204 -13.01 -11.59 -0.17
C SER A 204 -13.39 -13.05 0.04
N ILE A 205 -14.29 -13.58 -0.76
CA ILE A 205 -14.67 -15.00 -0.73
C ILE A 205 -13.45 -15.87 -1.02
N ASN A 206 -12.71 -15.59 -2.08
CA ASN A 206 -11.51 -16.33 -2.43
C ASN A 206 -10.42 -16.23 -1.34
N SER A 207 -10.22 -15.04 -0.78
CA SER A 207 -9.27 -14.83 0.31
C SER A 207 -9.65 -15.67 1.54
N TYR A 208 -10.93 -15.67 1.91
CA TYR A 208 -11.44 -16.47 3.02
C TYR A 208 -11.24 -17.97 2.80
N ILE A 209 -11.64 -18.49 1.65
CA ILE A 209 -11.51 -19.90 1.31
C ILE A 209 -10.04 -20.33 1.40
N LEU A 210 -9.12 -19.54 0.83
CA LEU A 210 -7.68 -19.85 0.85
C LEU A 210 -7.13 -19.90 2.28
N GLU A 211 -7.47 -18.91 3.13
CA GLU A 211 -6.99 -18.90 4.51
C GLU A 211 -7.63 -20.03 5.34
N LYS A 212 -8.89 -20.40 5.07
CA LYS A 212 -9.55 -21.54 5.72
C LYS A 212 -8.91 -22.87 5.34
N ILE A 213 -8.59 -23.08 4.07
CA ILE A 213 -7.87 -24.29 3.62
C ILE A 213 -6.52 -24.41 4.32
N ARG A 214 -5.74 -23.31 4.41
CA ARG A 214 -4.45 -23.28 5.10
C ARG A 214 -4.59 -23.64 6.58
N TYR A 215 -5.62 -23.10 7.25
CA TYR A 215 -5.90 -23.38 8.65
C TYR A 215 -6.21 -24.86 8.90
N ILE A 216 -7.11 -25.43 8.09
CA ILE A 216 -7.48 -26.86 8.15
C ILE A 216 -6.24 -27.74 7.92
N GLN A 217 -5.45 -27.45 6.90
CA GLN A 217 -4.23 -28.22 6.60
C GLN A 217 -3.19 -28.13 7.71
N LYS A 218 -3.00 -26.94 8.28
CA LYS A 218 -2.00 -26.72 9.34
C LYS A 218 -2.29 -27.52 10.60
N PHE A 219 -3.54 -27.59 11.02
CA PHE A 219 -3.96 -28.23 12.25
C PHE A 219 -4.57 -29.62 12.06
N ASN A 220 -4.53 -30.19 10.84
CA ASN A 220 -5.13 -31.50 10.51
C ASN A 220 -6.59 -31.63 10.96
N ILE A 221 -7.36 -30.56 10.79
CA ILE A 221 -8.77 -30.53 11.19
C ILE A 221 -9.59 -31.35 10.18
N ASP A 222 -10.37 -32.29 10.68
CA ASP A 222 -11.32 -33.04 9.86
C ASP A 222 -12.51 -32.13 9.51
N PRO A 223 -12.70 -31.76 8.23
CA PRO A 223 -13.79 -30.87 7.84
C PRO A 223 -15.18 -31.45 8.06
N ASP A 224 -15.31 -32.76 8.19
CA ASP A 224 -16.58 -33.46 8.41
C ASP A 224 -16.95 -33.51 9.90
N LYS A 225 -16.01 -33.28 10.81
CA LYS A 225 -16.28 -33.10 12.23
C LYS A 225 -16.70 -31.65 12.50
N LYS A 226 -17.92 -31.48 13.01
CA LYS A 226 -18.50 -30.16 13.38
C LYS A 226 -17.73 -29.41 14.51
N GLU A 227 -16.42 -29.36 14.48
CA GLU A 227 -15.56 -28.67 15.45
C GLU A 227 -15.07 -27.30 14.97
N LEU A 228 -15.64 -26.83 13.83
CA LEU A 228 -15.38 -25.50 13.30
C LEU A 228 -16.50 -24.51 13.60
#